data_0ddfdbd9e44a13a3e03b6b02010aed76
#
_entry.id   0ddfdbd9e44a13a3e03b6b02010aed76
#
_cell.length_a   1.000
_cell.length_b   1.000
_cell.length_c   1.000
_cell.angle_alpha   90.00
_cell.angle_beta   90.00
_cell.angle_gamma   90.00
#
_symmetry.space_group_name_H-M   'P 1'
#
loop_
_entity.id
_entity.type
_entity.pdbx_description
1 polymer ?
#
loop_
_entity_poly.entity_id
_entity_poly.type
_entity_poly.pdbx_seq_one_letter_code
_entity_poly.pdbx_strand_id
1 'polypeptide(L)'
;REEETIMKIYGKNGDDNSVDKEMEELLKQYSDKVYAVSIVPYMENRKQLLTKLSEFSLCLVLSLREGFGLTALEAVSAGVPLIVSKRSGFYKSLEELRLDSYVYGVDIQGKRDYPYYSDTDLENTSNAIYSVFRYQQDAKNKTIELRERLKNCGFTWEQCAKTIIEKVTENWDTGVK
;
A
#
# COMPACT_ATOMS: atom_id res chain seq x y z
N ARG A 1 24.78 -10.03 12.03
CA ARG A 1 24.59 -8.58 11.76
C ARG A 1 23.14 -8.28 12.10
N GLU A 2 22.91 -7.45 13.09
CA GLU A 2 21.58 -6.86 13.30
C GLU A 2 21.36 -5.91 12.13
N GLU A 3 20.43 -6.26 11.24
CA GLU A 3 20.02 -5.37 10.16
C GLU A 3 19.19 -4.24 10.76
N GLU A 4 19.64 -3.01 10.53
CA GLU A 4 18.93 -1.82 10.98
C GLU A 4 17.60 -1.73 10.24
N THR A 5 16.50 -1.69 10.99
CA THR A 5 15.18 -1.54 10.39
C THR A 5 14.86 -0.06 10.25
N ILE A 6 14.67 0.40 9.02
CA ILE A 6 14.31 1.78 8.70
C ILE A 6 12.84 1.82 8.30
N MET A 7 12.06 2.64 9.01
CA MET A 7 10.66 2.91 8.68
C MET A 7 10.55 4.30 8.03
N LYS A 8 9.92 4.38 6.87
CA LYS A 8 9.62 5.66 6.21
C LYS A 8 8.13 5.84 6.03
N ILE A 9 7.63 7.01 6.39
CA ILE A 9 6.24 7.41 6.25
C ILE A 9 6.14 8.44 5.14
N TYR A 10 5.31 8.17 4.12
CA TYR A 10 5.13 9.05 2.96
C TYR A 10 3.82 9.81 3.03
N GLY A 11 3.80 11.01 2.46
CA GLY A 11 2.58 11.74 2.16
C GLY A 11 2.19 12.84 3.15
N LYS A 12 3.09 13.28 4.01
CA LYS A 12 2.84 14.44 4.87
C LYS A 12 3.24 15.74 4.16
N ASN A 13 2.34 16.72 4.15
CA ASN A 13 2.67 18.08 3.77
C ASN A 13 3.23 18.83 4.97
N GLY A 14 4.48 19.32 4.87
CA GLY A 14 5.09 20.23 5.80
C GLY A 14 6.43 19.77 6.40
N ASP A 15 7.28 20.75 6.72
CA ASP A 15 8.61 20.57 7.33
C ASP A 15 8.55 20.37 8.86
N ASP A 16 7.41 19.91 9.37
CA ASP A 16 7.20 19.76 10.80
C ASP A 16 7.85 18.47 11.33
N ASN A 17 9.08 18.59 11.82
CA ASN A 17 9.85 17.51 12.44
C ASN A 17 9.25 17.05 13.80
N SER A 18 8.14 17.63 14.26
CA SER A 18 7.52 17.25 15.54
C SER A 18 6.94 15.83 15.47
N VAL A 19 6.39 15.46 14.33
CA VAL A 19 5.79 14.12 14.13
C VAL A 19 6.84 13.02 14.05
N ASP A 20 8.03 13.32 13.52
CA ASP A 20 9.16 12.39 13.49
C ASP A 20 9.59 12.04 14.92
N LYS A 21 9.73 13.04 15.76
CA LYS A 21 10.08 12.85 17.18
C LYS A 21 9.02 12.13 17.97
N GLU A 22 7.74 12.49 17.78
CA GLU A 22 6.62 11.82 18.43
C GLU A 22 6.56 10.34 18.05
N MET A 23 6.78 10.01 16.78
CA MET A 23 6.81 8.64 16.30
C MET A 23 8.01 7.86 16.84
N GLU A 24 9.19 8.48 16.88
CA GLU A 24 10.38 7.88 17.49
C GLU A 24 10.18 7.61 18.99
N GLU A 25 9.55 8.55 19.71
CA GLU A 25 9.24 8.40 21.13
C GLU A 25 8.24 7.27 21.38
N LEU A 26 7.20 7.18 20.53
CA LEU A 26 6.24 6.08 20.59
C LEU A 26 6.93 4.72 20.34
N LEU A 27 7.79 4.62 19.34
CA LEU A 27 8.51 3.38 19.06
C LEU A 27 9.45 2.98 20.21
N LYS A 28 10.11 3.94 20.86
CA LYS A 28 10.94 3.69 22.06
C LYS A 28 10.14 3.18 23.24
N GLN A 29 8.86 3.55 23.38
CA GLN A 29 8.00 3.02 24.43
C GLN A 29 7.65 1.53 24.24
N TYR A 30 7.58 1.08 22.99
CA TYR A 30 7.13 -0.28 22.65
C TYR A 30 8.26 -1.23 22.26
N SER A 31 9.48 -0.75 22.16
CA SER A 31 10.63 -1.58 21.76
C SER A 31 11.94 -1.06 22.32
N ASP A 32 12.75 -1.96 22.87
CA ASP A 32 14.12 -1.68 23.31
C ASP A 32 15.08 -1.48 22.11
N LYS A 33 14.60 -1.72 20.90
CA LYS A 33 15.39 -1.54 19.66
C LYS A 33 15.24 -0.13 19.11
N VAL A 34 16.33 0.42 18.65
CA VAL A 34 16.33 1.71 17.94
C VAL A 34 15.86 1.47 16.51
N TYR A 35 14.76 2.11 16.15
CA TYR A 35 14.30 2.17 14.76
C TYR A 35 14.54 3.57 14.21
N ALA A 36 15.13 3.66 13.03
CA ALA A 36 15.18 4.92 12.31
C ALA A 36 13.82 5.16 11.63
N VAL A 37 13.14 6.23 12.02
CA VAL A 37 11.89 6.68 11.38
C VAL A 37 12.17 7.98 10.66
N SER A 38 11.71 8.09 9.44
CA SER A 38 11.74 9.36 8.73
C SER A 38 10.43 9.58 7.98
N ILE A 39 9.95 10.82 8.00
CA ILE A 39 8.82 11.25 7.19
C ILE A 39 9.36 11.80 5.89
N VAL A 40 8.82 11.31 4.79
CA VAL A 40 9.19 11.76 3.46
C VAL A 40 8.11 12.73 2.98
N PRO A 41 8.47 13.97 2.60
CA PRO A 41 7.54 14.94 2.06
C PRO A 41 6.80 14.40 0.84
N TYR A 42 5.62 14.97 0.56
CA TYR A 42 4.89 14.66 -0.65
C TYR A 42 5.75 14.90 -1.90
N MET A 43 5.76 13.92 -2.79
CA MET A 43 6.54 13.96 -4.02
C MET A 43 5.61 14.13 -5.22
N GLU A 44 5.68 15.28 -5.89
CA GLU A 44 4.89 15.54 -7.10
C GLU A 44 5.36 14.69 -8.30
N ASN A 45 6.66 14.42 -8.36
CA ASN A 45 7.23 13.64 -9.45
C ASN A 45 7.01 12.14 -9.22
N ARG A 46 6.04 11.58 -9.94
CA ARG A 46 5.67 10.17 -9.83
C ARG A 46 6.83 9.20 -10.14
N LYS A 47 7.71 9.54 -11.08
CA LYS A 47 8.86 8.69 -11.39
C LYS A 47 9.84 8.61 -10.23
N GLN A 48 10.09 9.76 -9.58
CA GLN A 48 10.93 9.81 -8.39
C GLN A 48 10.30 9.03 -7.23
N LEU A 49 8.98 9.18 -7.02
CA LEU A 49 8.24 8.40 -6.00
C LEU A 49 8.40 6.89 -6.22
N LEU A 50 8.13 6.40 -7.42
CA LEU A 50 8.24 4.97 -7.73
C LEU A 50 9.67 4.45 -7.59
N THR A 51 10.67 5.26 -7.97
CA THR A 51 12.09 4.92 -7.77
C THR A 51 12.41 4.80 -6.28
N LYS A 52 11.95 5.75 -5.48
CA LYS A 52 12.14 5.70 -4.02
C LYS A 52 11.40 4.52 -3.38
N LEU A 53 10.16 4.27 -3.78
CA LEU A 53 9.42 3.12 -3.29
C LEU A 53 10.14 1.81 -3.61
N SER A 54 10.74 1.65 -4.79
CA SER A 54 11.43 0.41 -5.19
C SER A 54 12.64 0.05 -4.32
N GLU A 55 13.12 0.98 -3.51
CA GLU A 55 14.21 0.75 -2.54
C GLU A 55 13.74 0.00 -1.29
N PHE A 56 12.42 -0.13 -1.06
CA PHE A 56 11.87 -0.75 0.15
C PHE A 56 11.66 -2.25 0.01
N SER A 57 11.77 -2.93 1.15
CA SER A 57 11.52 -4.36 1.26
C SER A 57 10.04 -4.69 1.40
N LEU A 58 9.23 -3.73 1.86
CA LEU A 58 7.82 -3.92 2.17
C LEU A 58 7.09 -2.57 2.20
N CYS A 59 5.85 -2.55 1.74
CA CYS A 59 4.90 -1.45 1.90
C CYS A 59 3.69 -1.90 2.73
N LEU A 60 3.26 -1.05 3.67
CA LEU A 60 2.08 -1.27 4.52
C LEU A 60 1.00 -0.26 4.16
N VAL A 61 -0.19 -0.73 3.78
CA VAL A 61 -1.37 0.09 3.51
C VAL A 61 -2.54 -0.47 4.32
N LEU A 62 -2.62 -0.07 5.58
CA LEU A 62 -3.53 -0.63 6.59
C LEU A 62 -4.75 0.27 6.84
N SER A 63 -5.20 1.00 5.86
CA SER A 63 -6.30 1.95 5.99
C SER A 63 -7.58 1.27 6.49
N LEU A 64 -8.20 1.84 7.52
CA LEU A 64 -9.49 1.40 8.05
C LEU A 64 -10.64 1.68 7.08
N ARG A 65 -10.51 2.78 6.34
CA ARG A 65 -11.45 3.21 5.29
C ARG A 65 -10.66 3.87 4.18
N GLU A 66 -10.77 3.33 3.01
CA GLU A 66 -10.12 3.85 1.83
C GLU A 66 -11.00 3.58 0.61
N GLY A 67 -11.03 4.51 -0.33
CA GLY A 67 -11.70 4.32 -1.60
C GLY A 67 -11.01 3.21 -2.41
N PHE A 68 -10.21 3.59 -3.38
CA PHE A 68 -9.48 2.63 -4.19
C PHE A 68 -8.16 2.17 -3.53
N GLY A 69 -7.31 3.12 -3.07
CA GLY A 69 -5.99 2.81 -2.53
C GLY A 69 -4.87 2.95 -3.55
N LEU A 70 -4.70 4.15 -4.09
CA LEU A 70 -3.64 4.42 -5.08
C LEU A 70 -2.24 4.11 -4.56
N THR A 71 -1.99 4.32 -3.27
CA THR A 71 -0.71 3.98 -2.63
C THR A 71 -0.37 2.49 -2.74
N ALA A 72 -1.37 1.63 -2.61
CA ALA A 72 -1.20 0.18 -2.79
C ALA A 72 -0.81 -0.16 -4.24
N LEU A 73 -1.48 0.47 -5.21
CA LEU A 73 -1.13 0.31 -6.64
C LEU A 73 0.27 0.85 -6.95
N GLU A 74 0.67 1.96 -6.33
CA GLU A 74 2.02 2.53 -6.47
C GLU A 74 3.10 1.58 -5.93
N ALA A 75 2.88 0.96 -4.77
CA ALA A 75 3.78 -0.05 -4.22
C ALA A 75 3.96 -1.24 -5.18
N VAL A 76 2.86 -1.80 -5.69
CA VAL A 76 2.91 -2.89 -6.67
C VAL A 76 3.59 -2.45 -7.96
N SER A 77 3.32 -1.23 -8.45
CA SER A 77 3.97 -0.66 -9.63
C SER A 77 5.49 -0.51 -9.47
N ALA A 78 5.93 -0.19 -8.25
CA ALA A 78 7.34 -0.12 -7.89
C ALA A 78 7.99 -1.50 -7.65
N GLY A 79 7.21 -2.58 -7.64
CA GLY A 79 7.70 -3.94 -7.38
C GLY A 79 7.97 -4.23 -5.91
N VAL A 80 7.31 -3.51 -5.00
CA VAL A 80 7.47 -3.65 -3.55
C VAL A 80 6.39 -4.58 -3.00
N PRO A 81 6.75 -5.63 -2.24
CA PRO A 81 5.80 -6.47 -1.54
C PRO A 81 4.82 -5.64 -0.72
N LEU A 82 3.53 -5.99 -0.79
CA LEU A 82 2.46 -5.21 -0.22
C LEU A 82 1.68 -5.99 0.83
N ILE A 83 1.57 -5.41 2.03
CA ILE A 83 0.54 -5.79 3.01
C ILE A 83 -0.56 -4.75 2.93
N VAL A 84 -1.79 -5.18 2.70
CA VAL A 84 -2.92 -4.29 2.45
C VAL A 84 -4.15 -4.73 3.22
N SER A 85 -4.90 -3.75 3.73
CA SER A 85 -6.21 -4.01 4.33
C SER A 85 -7.18 -4.61 3.30
N LYS A 86 -7.81 -5.72 3.62
CA LYS A 86 -8.87 -6.32 2.79
C LYS A 86 -10.09 -5.41 2.63
N ARG A 87 -10.18 -4.35 3.41
CA ARG A 87 -11.24 -3.32 3.29
C ARG A 87 -10.96 -2.28 2.21
N SER A 88 -9.73 -2.21 1.68
CA SER A 88 -9.38 -1.27 0.62
C SER A 88 -10.04 -1.64 -0.72
N GLY A 89 -10.35 -0.64 -1.54
CA GLY A 89 -10.88 -0.87 -2.88
C GLY A 89 -9.88 -1.60 -3.78
N PHE A 90 -8.58 -1.34 -3.61
CA PHE A 90 -7.54 -2.06 -4.36
C PHE A 90 -7.57 -3.56 -4.09
N TYR A 91 -7.65 -3.99 -2.82
CA TYR A 91 -7.73 -5.42 -2.49
C TYR A 91 -8.99 -6.06 -3.07
N LYS A 92 -10.14 -5.39 -2.97
CA LYS A 92 -11.40 -5.87 -3.55
C LYS A 92 -11.31 -6.02 -5.07
N SER A 93 -10.67 -5.08 -5.75
CA SER A 93 -10.41 -5.20 -7.19
C SER A 93 -9.51 -6.40 -7.53
N LEU A 94 -8.54 -6.72 -6.68
CA LEU A 94 -7.72 -7.93 -6.85
C LEU A 94 -8.55 -9.21 -6.64
N GLU A 95 -9.46 -9.24 -5.66
CA GLU A 95 -10.39 -10.38 -5.47
C GLU A 95 -11.26 -10.60 -6.71
N GLU A 96 -11.85 -9.55 -7.27
CA GLU A 96 -12.65 -9.62 -8.50
C GLU A 96 -11.85 -10.18 -9.69
N LEU A 97 -10.57 -9.81 -9.78
CA LEU A 97 -9.63 -10.30 -10.79
C LEU A 97 -9.01 -11.66 -10.46
N ARG A 98 -9.27 -12.23 -9.28
CA ARG A 98 -8.62 -13.44 -8.73
C ARG A 98 -7.11 -13.32 -8.62
N LEU A 99 -6.64 -12.14 -8.24
CA LEU A 99 -5.22 -11.77 -8.09
C LEU A 99 -4.84 -11.42 -6.63
N ASP A 100 -5.75 -11.61 -5.68
CA ASP A 100 -5.55 -11.28 -4.26
C ASP A 100 -4.46 -12.13 -3.59
N SER A 101 -4.18 -13.33 -4.10
CA SER A 101 -3.10 -14.20 -3.60
C SER A 101 -1.68 -13.68 -3.86
N TYR A 102 -1.53 -12.65 -4.66
CA TYR A 102 -0.25 -11.99 -4.96
C TYR A 102 0.15 -10.91 -3.94
N VAL A 103 -0.74 -10.55 -3.05
CA VAL A 103 -0.50 -9.60 -1.94
C VAL A 103 -0.82 -10.24 -0.60
N TYR A 104 -0.39 -9.62 0.48
CA TYR A 104 -0.69 -10.06 1.83
C TYR A 104 -1.90 -9.25 2.34
N GLY A 105 -3.11 -9.79 2.10
CA GLY A 105 -4.34 -9.20 2.58
C GLY A 105 -4.54 -9.44 4.07
N VAL A 106 -4.71 -8.37 4.86
CA VAL A 106 -4.98 -8.47 6.29
C VAL A 106 -6.38 -8.00 6.63
N ASP A 107 -7.04 -8.73 7.52
CA ASP A 107 -8.32 -8.33 8.07
C ASP A 107 -8.07 -7.27 9.14
N ILE A 108 -8.46 -6.03 8.84
CA ILE A 108 -8.39 -4.90 9.76
C ILE A 108 -9.82 -4.55 10.17
N GLN A 109 -10.19 -4.88 11.40
CA GLN A 109 -11.51 -4.56 11.93
C GLN A 109 -11.58 -3.14 12.46
N GLY A 110 -10.51 -2.70 13.12
CA GLY A 110 -10.42 -1.42 13.77
C GLY A 110 -11.26 -1.35 15.04
N LYS A 111 -11.09 -0.23 15.75
CA LYS A 111 -11.93 0.15 16.90
C LYS A 111 -12.58 1.51 16.61
N ARG A 112 -13.63 1.85 17.35
CA ARG A 112 -14.27 3.14 17.26
C ARG A 112 -13.43 4.24 17.91
N ASP A 113 -12.81 3.87 19.04
CA ASP A 113 -12.02 4.77 19.87
C ASP A 113 -10.52 4.44 19.75
N TYR A 114 -9.69 5.39 20.11
CA TYR A 114 -8.23 5.22 20.13
C TYR A 114 -7.79 4.19 21.20
N PRO A 115 -6.81 3.31 20.92
CA PRO A 115 -6.14 3.12 19.62
C PRO A 115 -7.08 2.47 18.59
N TYR A 116 -7.07 2.98 17.36
CA TYR A 116 -8.02 2.56 16.31
C TYR A 116 -7.82 1.12 15.83
N TYR A 117 -6.71 0.49 16.14
CA TYR A 117 -6.40 -0.90 15.81
C TYR A 117 -6.61 -1.78 17.04
N SER A 118 -7.20 -2.97 16.83
CA SER A 118 -7.36 -3.97 17.85
C SER A 118 -6.10 -4.84 18.00
N ASP A 119 -5.98 -5.59 19.09
CA ASP A 119 -4.86 -6.53 19.26
C ASP A 119 -4.85 -7.60 18.16
N THR A 120 -6.02 -8.02 17.70
CA THR A 120 -6.17 -8.93 16.57
C THR A 120 -5.67 -8.31 15.26
N ASP A 121 -5.93 -7.02 15.02
CA ASP A 121 -5.41 -6.30 13.85
C ASP A 121 -3.88 -6.23 13.87
N LEU A 122 -3.31 -6.00 15.06
CA LEU A 122 -1.86 -5.97 15.26
C LEU A 122 -1.24 -7.35 15.05
N GLU A 123 -1.85 -8.41 15.58
CA GLU A 123 -1.40 -9.78 15.42
C GLU A 123 -1.44 -10.21 13.94
N ASN A 124 -2.55 -9.96 13.24
CA ASN A 124 -2.69 -10.27 11.83
C ASN A 124 -1.63 -9.54 10.99
N THR A 125 -1.39 -8.27 11.29
CA THR A 125 -0.38 -7.46 10.61
C THR A 125 1.03 -7.98 10.88
N SER A 126 1.35 -8.30 12.13
CA SER A 126 2.66 -8.84 12.54
C SER A 126 2.95 -10.17 11.84
N ASN A 127 1.96 -11.06 11.79
CA ASN A 127 2.09 -12.34 11.09
C ASN A 127 2.32 -12.16 9.59
N ALA A 128 1.67 -11.19 8.97
CA ALA A 128 1.88 -10.85 7.57
C ALA A 128 3.31 -10.29 7.34
N ILE A 129 3.77 -9.38 8.19
CA ILE A 129 5.13 -8.82 8.13
C ILE A 129 6.16 -9.95 8.26
N TYR A 130 6.00 -10.83 9.26
CA TYR A 130 6.89 -11.96 9.45
C TYR A 130 6.93 -12.87 8.21
N SER A 131 5.78 -13.13 7.59
CA SER A 131 5.68 -13.95 6.40
C SER A 131 6.42 -13.33 5.20
N VAL A 132 6.30 -12.01 5.01
CA VAL A 132 7.02 -11.31 3.94
C VAL A 132 8.54 -11.42 4.13
N PHE A 133 9.03 -11.13 5.34
CA PHE A 133 10.47 -11.17 5.59
C PHE A 133 11.04 -12.60 5.55
N ARG A 134 10.28 -13.59 6.03
CA ARG A 134 10.70 -15.00 5.96
C ARG A 134 10.81 -15.51 4.53
N TYR A 135 9.96 -15.05 3.63
CA TYR A 135 9.90 -15.47 2.24
C TYR A 135 10.09 -14.28 1.28
N GLN A 136 11.03 -13.41 1.59
CA GLN A 136 11.21 -12.10 0.93
C GLN A 136 11.34 -12.21 -0.60
N GLN A 137 12.11 -13.19 -1.09
CA GLN A 137 12.29 -13.35 -2.53
C GLN A 137 10.99 -13.80 -3.23
N ASP A 138 10.23 -14.69 -2.60
CA ASP A 138 8.93 -15.12 -3.11
C ASP A 138 7.92 -13.95 -3.12
N ALA A 139 7.86 -13.19 -2.03
CA ALA A 139 7.02 -12.00 -1.95
C ALA A 139 7.33 -10.99 -3.05
N LYS A 140 8.61 -10.75 -3.33
CA LYS A 140 9.05 -9.87 -4.40
C LYS A 140 8.67 -10.40 -5.79
N ASN A 141 8.88 -11.70 -6.03
CA ASN A 141 8.52 -12.34 -7.28
C ASN A 141 7.01 -12.27 -7.55
N LYS A 142 6.18 -12.56 -6.53
CA LYS A 142 4.72 -12.41 -6.60
C LYS A 142 4.30 -11.00 -6.97
N THR A 143 4.91 -9.99 -6.35
CA THR A 143 4.58 -8.59 -6.66
C THR A 143 4.95 -8.21 -8.09
N ILE A 144 6.09 -8.67 -8.59
CA ILE A 144 6.50 -8.44 -9.99
C ILE A 144 5.52 -9.13 -10.95
N GLU A 145 5.11 -10.35 -10.65
CA GLU A 145 4.12 -11.08 -11.45
C GLU A 145 2.76 -10.38 -11.41
N LEU A 146 2.30 -9.92 -10.25
CA LEU A 146 1.07 -9.15 -10.10
C LEU A 146 1.09 -7.91 -11.00
N ARG A 147 2.18 -7.16 -10.98
CA ARG A 147 2.33 -5.97 -11.83
C ARG A 147 2.13 -6.27 -13.30
N GLU A 148 2.73 -7.34 -13.81
CA GLU A 148 2.57 -7.73 -15.22
C GLU A 148 1.15 -8.23 -15.52
N ARG A 149 0.52 -8.97 -14.61
CA ARG A 149 -0.87 -9.41 -14.75
C ARG A 149 -1.84 -8.24 -14.78
N LEU A 150 -1.67 -7.24 -13.90
CA LEU A 150 -2.50 -6.03 -13.89
C LEU A 150 -2.39 -5.26 -15.21
N LYS A 151 -1.19 -5.12 -15.77
CA LYS A 151 -1.01 -4.52 -17.10
C LYS A 151 -1.77 -5.30 -18.17
N ASN A 152 -1.66 -6.62 -18.17
CA ASN A 152 -2.31 -7.48 -19.16
C ASN A 152 -3.84 -7.47 -19.03
N CYS A 153 -4.36 -7.25 -17.82
CA CYS A 153 -5.80 -7.04 -17.59
C CYS A 153 -6.28 -5.62 -17.95
N GLY A 154 -5.40 -4.77 -18.52
CA GLY A 154 -5.75 -3.40 -18.86
C GLY A 154 -5.88 -2.46 -17.64
N PHE A 155 -5.29 -2.83 -16.52
CA PHE A 155 -5.30 -2.00 -15.30
C PHE A 155 -4.29 -0.85 -15.42
N THR A 156 -4.51 0.02 -16.40
CA THR A 156 -3.65 1.14 -16.75
C THR A 156 -4.48 2.42 -16.90
N TRP A 157 -3.83 3.57 -16.72
CA TRP A 157 -4.50 4.87 -16.95
C TRP A 157 -4.99 5.04 -18.37
N GLU A 158 -4.25 4.50 -19.33
CA GLU A 158 -4.62 4.53 -20.74
C GLU A 158 -5.93 3.75 -20.98
N GLN A 159 -6.03 2.54 -20.47
CA GLN A 159 -7.25 1.74 -20.59
C GLN A 159 -8.42 2.35 -19.82
N CYS A 160 -8.17 2.91 -18.64
CA CYS A 160 -9.19 3.64 -17.89
C CYS A 160 -9.75 4.82 -18.68
N ALA A 161 -8.87 5.65 -19.25
CA ALA A 161 -9.29 6.78 -20.09
C ALA A 161 -10.07 6.32 -21.33
N LYS A 162 -9.62 5.27 -22.00
CA LYS A 162 -10.31 4.67 -23.15
C LYS A 162 -11.71 4.20 -22.78
N THR A 163 -11.84 3.45 -21.70
CA THR A 163 -13.13 2.95 -21.20
C THR A 163 -14.10 4.09 -20.86
N ILE A 164 -13.60 5.16 -20.23
CA ILE A 164 -14.44 6.35 -19.95
C ILE A 164 -14.94 6.97 -21.24
N ILE A 165 -14.06 7.18 -22.23
CA ILE A 165 -14.45 7.76 -23.50
C ILE A 165 -15.50 6.89 -24.21
N GLU A 166 -15.27 5.59 -24.29
CA GLU A 166 -16.21 4.63 -24.89
C GLU A 166 -17.59 4.69 -24.22
N LYS A 167 -17.63 4.67 -22.89
CA LYS A 167 -18.89 4.75 -22.11
C LYS A 167 -19.62 6.07 -22.30
N VAL A 168 -18.89 7.18 -22.39
CA VAL A 168 -19.50 8.50 -22.64
C VAL A 168 -20.07 8.58 -24.07
N THR A 169 -19.33 8.09 -25.07
CA THR A 169 -19.80 8.10 -26.46
C THR A 169 -21.00 7.18 -26.69
N GLU A 170 -20.98 5.95 -26.15
CA GLU A 170 -22.10 5.02 -26.21
C GLU A 170 -23.39 5.65 -25.64
N ASN A 171 -23.33 6.31 -24.48
CA ASN A 171 -24.48 6.99 -23.87
C ASN A 171 -24.96 8.21 -24.67
N TRP A 172 -24.02 8.89 -25.37
CA TRP A 172 -24.37 10.04 -26.21
C TRP A 172 -25.14 9.62 -27.46
N ASP A 173 -24.74 8.54 -28.10
CA ASP A 173 -25.36 8.00 -29.31
C ASP A 173 -26.74 7.34 -29.02
N THR A 174 -26.94 6.81 -27.81
CA THR A 174 -28.21 6.17 -27.41
C THR A 174 -29.30 7.16 -26.95
N GLY A 175 -29.00 8.46 -26.93
CA GLY A 175 -30.01 9.52 -26.75
C GLY A 175 -30.78 9.43 -25.43
N VAL A 176 -30.11 9.06 -24.34
CA VAL A 176 -30.71 9.12 -23.01
C VAL A 176 -30.97 10.58 -22.65
N LYS A 177 -32.23 10.99 -22.85
CA LYS A 177 -32.79 12.28 -22.44
C LYS A 177 -33.01 12.29 -20.93
#